data_cd868f4cced63691b1ca0304ac16242e
#
_entry.id   cd868f4cced63691b1ca0304ac16242e
#
_cell.length_a   1.000
_cell.length_b   1.000
_cell.length_c   1.000
_cell.angle_alpha   90.00
_cell.angle_beta   90.00
_cell.angle_gamma   90.00
#
_symmetry.space_group_name_H-M   'P 1'
#
loop_
_entity.id
_entity.type
_entity.pdbx_description
1 polymer ?
#
loop_
_entity_poly.entity_id
_entity_poly.type
_entity_poly.pdbx_seq_one_letter_code
_entity_poly.pdbx_strand_id
1 'polypeptide(L)'
;MEGRPADDQDLIARAQRGDSGAYEEIVHRYQQIAFRTAYVVTGSAADAEDATQEGFVKAYRALGRFRAGAELRPWLLRIVANEARNRVRSAGRRQRLELRLSEGYRPGDAAPSPEAVAVAGDERRRLLALVNSMSDEDRLVIAGRYFLQLTGEETAAALGIPEGTVKSRLSRALARLKAMVEEAAHA
;
A
#
# COMPACT_ATOMS: atom_id res chain seq x y z
N MET A 1 36.74 2.08 -1.37
CA MET A 1 35.98 3.21 -0.78
C MET A 1 34.51 2.97 -1.14
N GLU A 2 33.80 2.27 -0.26
CA GLU A 2 32.35 2.13 -0.39
C GLU A 2 31.72 3.50 -0.16
N GLY A 3 31.16 4.07 -1.23
CA GLY A 3 30.49 5.35 -1.19
C GLY A 3 29.29 5.29 -0.25
N ARG A 4 29.17 6.26 0.67
CA ARG A 4 27.96 6.48 1.47
C ARG A 4 26.75 6.42 0.55
N PRO A 5 25.69 5.65 0.87
CA PRO A 5 24.50 5.60 0.01
C PRO A 5 24.01 7.04 -0.23
N ALA A 6 23.79 7.37 -1.50
CA ALA A 6 23.34 8.69 -1.92
C ALA A 6 22.05 9.07 -1.15
N ASP A 7 21.97 10.29 -0.65
CA ASP A 7 20.78 10.79 0.00
C ASP A 7 19.63 10.93 -1.01
N ASP A 8 18.40 10.76 -0.57
CA ASP A 8 17.22 10.89 -1.43
C ASP A 8 17.17 12.27 -2.12
N GLN A 9 17.59 13.32 -1.44
CA GLN A 9 17.63 14.67 -2.01
C GLN A 9 18.63 14.79 -3.17
N ASP A 10 19.79 14.12 -3.09
CA ASP A 10 20.76 14.05 -4.17
C ASP A 10 20.20 13.26 -5.35
N LEU A 11 19.61 12.10 -5.10
CA LEU A 11 18.99 11.27 -6.15
C LEU A 11 17.86 12.04 -6.87
N ILE A 12 17.02 12.73 -6.11
CA ILE A 12 15.93 13.56 -6.68
C ILE A 12 16.53 14.65 -7.57
N ALA A 13 17.51 15.41 -7.06
CA ALA A 13 18.10 16.50 -7.81
C ALA A 13 18.79 16.03 -9.10
N ARG A 14 19.44 14.87 -9.10
CA ARG A 14 20.06 14.26 -10.28
C ARG A 14 18.99 13.77 -11.26
N ALA A 15 17.97 13.06 -10.79
CA ALA A 15 16.89 12.56 -11.62
C ALA A 15 16.08 13.70 -12.26
N GLN A 16 15.87 14.83 -11.56
CA GLN A 16 15.25 16.05 -12.11
C GLN A 16 16.07 16.68 -13.24
N ARG A 17 17.40 16.48 -13.26
CA ARG A 17 18.28 16.91 -14.34
C ARG A 17 18.40 15.90 -15.49
N GLY A 18 17.64 14.80 -15.44
CA GLY A 18 17.62 13.78 -16.50
C GLY A 18 18.56 12.60 -16.27
N ASP A 19 19.16 12.44 -15.11
CA ASP A 19 19.95 11.28 -14.75
C ASP A 19 19.01 10.07 -14.48
N SER A 20 18.87 9.18 -15.47
CA SER A 20 18.06 7.98 -15.37
C SER A 20 18.58 7.00 -14.32
N GLY A 21 19.91 6.90 -14.14
CA GLY A 21 20.50 6.03 -13.12
C GLY A 21 20.15 6.45 -11.70
N ALA A 22 20.02 7.78 -11.45
CA ALA A 22 19.53 8.26 -10.16
C ALA A 22 18.07 7.87 -9.92
N TYR A 23 17.23 7.85 -10.96
CA TYR A 23 15.85 7.39 -10.81
C TYR A 23 15.76 5.87 -10.65
N GLU A 24 16.58 5.10 -11.34
CA GLU A 24 16.69 3.64 -11.14
C GLU A 24 17.06 3.29 -9.70
N GLU A 25 17.98 4.04 -9.08
CA GLU A 25 18.33 3.88 -7.67
C GLU A 25 17.14 4.17 -6.74
N ILE A 26 16.32 5.20 -7.05
CA ILE A 26 15.07 5.48 -6.33
C ILE A 26 14.11 4.28 -6.46
N VAL A 27 13.91 3.75 -7.66
CA VAL A 27 13.07 2.58 -7.90
C VAL A 27 13.56 1.39 -7.09
N HIS A 28 14.85 1.07 -7.18
CA HIS A 28 15.46 -0.04 -6.46
C HIS A 28 15.26 0.09 -4.93
N ARG A 29 15.46 1.29 -4.38
CA ARG A 29 15.31 1.58 -2.94
C ARG A 29 13.89 1.43 -2.44
N TYR A 30 12.92 1.84 -3.24
CA TYR A 30 11.52 1.96 -2.80
C TYR A 30 10.57 0.89 -3.35
N GLN A 31 10.97 0.06 -4.33
CA GLN A 31 10.09 -0.92 -4.98
C GLN A 31 9.41 -1.88 -4.00
N GLN A 32 10.14 -2.36 -3.00
CA GLN A 32 9.59 -3.33 -2.06
C GLN A 32 8.48 -2.72 -1.18
N ILE A 33 8.70 -1.50 -0.65
CA ILE A 33 7.70 -0.84 0.18
C ILE A 33 6.53 -0.33 -0.66
N ALA A 34 6.78 0.09 -1.89
CA ALA A 34 5.76 0.49 -2.85
C ALA A 34 4.84 -0.71 -3.18
N PHE A 35 5.41 -1.87 -3.51
CA PHE A 35 4.65 -3.10 -3.73
C PHE A 35 3.81 -3.50 -2.51
N ARG A 36 4.40 -3.50 -1.30
CA ARG A 36 3.65 -3.81 -0.07
C ARG A 36 2.49 -2.85 0.14
N THR A 37 2.70 -1.55 -0.14
CA THR A 37 1.65 -0.53 -0.03
C THR A 37 0.51 -0.80 -1.01
N ALA A 38 0.84 -1.12 -2.26
CA ALA A 38 -0.16 -1.50 -3.27
C ALA A 38 -0.89 -2.78 -2.89
N TYR A 39 -0.17 -3.81 -2.40
CA TYR A 39 -0.76 -5.09 -2.00
C TYR A 39 -1.76 -4.96 -0.85
N VAL A 40 -1.47 -4.12 0.15
CA VAL A 40 -2.43 -3.83 1.24
C VAL A 40 -3.74 -3.24 0.71
N VAL A 41 -3.68 -2.44 -0.35
CA VAL A 41 -4.87 -1.80 -0.95
C VAL A 41 -5.62 -2.76 -1.86
N THR A 42 -4.90 -3.53 -2.70
CA THR A 42 -5.51 -4.36 -3.74
C THR A 42 -5.91 -5.75 -3.24
N GLY A 43 -5.17 -6.31 -2.27
CA GLY A 43 -5.29 -7.70 -1.85
C GLY A 43 -4.85 -8.72 -2.91
N SER A 44 -4.30 -8.27 -4.04
CA SER A 44 -3.89 -9.09 -5.20
C SER A 44 -2.46 -8.77 -5.58
N ALA A 45 -1.61 -9.79 -5.71
CA ALA A 45 -0.21 -9.60 -6.07
C ALA A 45 -0.06 -9.02 -7.48
N ALA A 46 -0.85 -9.50 -8.44
CA ALA A 46 -0.83 -9.01 -9.82
C ALA A 46 -1.27 -7.53 -9.90
N ASP A 47 -2.38 -7.17 -9.25
CA ASP A 47 -2.83 -5.76 -9.21
C ASP A 47 -1.85 -4.86 -8.45
N ALA A 48 -1.18 -5.38 -7.42
CA ALA A 48 -0.18 -4.65 -6.67
C ALA A 48 1.07 -4.37 -7.51
N GLU A 49 1.54 -5.36 -8.28
CA GLU A 49 2.67 -5.21 -9.19
C GLU A 49 2.38 -4.14 -10.24
N ASP A 50 1.27 -4.25 -10.93
CA ASP A 50 0.83 -3.28 -11.92
C ASP A 50 0.65 -1.87 -11.34
N ALA A 51 0.02 -1.74 -10.16
CA ALA A 51 -0.14 -0.46 -9.49
C ALA A 51 1.19 0.15 -9.08
N THR A 52 2.16 -0.68 -8.72
CA THR A 52 3.52 -0.26 -8.35
C THR A 52 4.26 0.27 -9.58
N GLN A 53 4.25 -0.47 -10.69
CA GLN A 53 4.88 -0.05 -11.94
C GLN A 53 4.29 1.27 -12.44
N GLU A 54 2.96 1.36 -12.54
CA GLU A 54 2.28 2.59 -12.96
C GLU A 54 2.55 3.75 -11.99
N GLY A 55 2.62 3.46 -10.69
CA GLY A 55 2.97 4.42 -9.65
C GLY A 55 4.36 5.03 -9.86
N PHE A 56 5.37 4.22 -10.17
CA PHE A 56 6.71 4.71 -10.50
C PHE A 56 6.73 5.51 -11.80
N VAL A 57 6.03 5.07 -12.84
CA VAL A 57 5.92 5.85 -14.08
C VAL A 57 5.31 7.23 -13.83
N LYS A 58 4.26 7.31 -13.03
CA LYS A 58 3.62 8.59 -12.65
C LYS A 58 4.53 9.43 -11.76
N ALA A 59 5.24 8.82 -10.83
CA ALA A 59 6.21 9.49 -9.99
C ALA A 59 7.33 10.11 -10.85
N TYR A 60 7.87 9.39 -11.81
CA TYR A 60 8.88 9.90 -12.73
C TYR A 60 8.39 11.15 -13.48
N ARG A 61 7.19 11.08 -14.06
CA ARG A 61 6.57 12.21 -14.78
C ARG A 61 6.30 13.41 -13.88
N ALA A 62 6.01 13.18 -12.61
CA ALA A 62 5.72 14.23 -11.64
C ALA A 62 6.98 14.76 -10.91
N LEU A 63 8.12 14.06 -11.04
CA LEU A 63 9.34 14.35 -10.27
C LEU A 63 9.86 15.76 -10.52
N GLY A 64 9.73 16.30 -11.73
CA GLY A 64 10.14 17.66 -12.06
C GLY A 64 9.39 18.74 -11.25
N ARG A 65 8.22 18.40 -10.67
CA ARG A 65 7.43 19.30 -9.81
C ARG A 65 7.55 18.93 -8.32
N PHE A 66 8.38 17.95 -7.99
CA PHE A 66 8.58 17.57 -6.60
C PHE A 66 9.31 18.67 -5.84
N ARG A 67 8.77 19.06 -4.70
CA ARG A 67 9.29 20.17 -3.91
C ARG A 67 10.61 19.77 -3.23
N ALA A 68 11.66 20.57 -3.43
CA ALA A 68 12.92 20.38 -2.72
C ALA A 68 12.70 20.41 -1.19
N GLY A 69 13.39 19.51 -0.49
CA GLY A 69 13.29 19.38 0.96
C GLY A 69 12.07 18.61 1.47
N ALA A 70 11.11 18.22 0.60
CA ALA A 70 10.04 17.33 0.98
C ALA A 70 10.54 15.87 1.10
N GLU A 71 9.85 15.05 1.89
CA GLU A 71 10.17 13.64 2.01
C GLU A 71 9.65 12.83 0.81
N LEU A 72 10.57 12.12 0.15
CA LEU A 72 10.25 11.33 -1.06
C LEU A 72 9.32 10.17 -0.76
N ARG A 73 9.58 9.43 0.32
CA ARG A 73 8.88 8.20 0.68
C ARG A 73 7.36 8.40 0.79
N PRO A 74 6.81 9.30 1.62
CA PRO A 74 5.37 9.48 1.73
C PRO A 74 4.73 10.00 0.44
N TRP A 75 5.43 10.85 -0.32
CA TRP A 75 4.96 11.33 -1.62
C TRP A 75 4.83 10.21 -2.64
N LEU A 76 5.85 9.36 -2.77
CA LEU A 76 5.84 8.20 -3.67
C LEU A 76 4.75 7.18 -3.28
N LEU A 77 4.69 6.83 -1.99
CA LEU A 77 3.70 5.87 -1.50
C LEU A 77 2.26 6.37 -1.68
N ARG A 78 2.02 7.68 -1.62
CA ARG A 78 0.72 8.27 -1.94
C ARG A 78 0.35 8.07 -3.41
N ILE A 79 1.29 8.21 -4.34
CA ILE A 79 1.07 7.97 -5.77
C ILE A 79 0.70 6.50 -5.98
N VAL A 80 1.50 5.58 -5.45
CA VAL A 80 1.27 4.13 -5.56
C VAL A 80 -0.07 3.71 -4.95
N ALA A 81 -0.39 4.20 -3.74
CA ALA A 81 -1.67 3.91 -3.09
C ALA A 81 -2.87 4.43 -3.88
N ASN A 82 -2.73 5.58 -4.57
CA ASN A 82 -3.78 6.10 -5.44
C ASN A 82 -3.99 5.20 -6.67
N GLU A 83 -2.91 4.69 -7.29
CA GLU A 83 -3.01 3.75 -8.40
C GLU A 83 -3.67 2.44 -7.98
N ALA A 84 -3.27 1.91 -6.84
CA ALA A 84 -3.89 0.72 -6.26
C ALA A 84 -5.41 0.91 -6.03
N ARG A 85 -5.83 2.05 -5.47
CA ARG A 85 -7.27 2.38 -5.30
C ARG A 85 -8.00 2.52 -6.63
N ASN A 86 -7.36 3.12 -7.64
CA ASN A 86 -7.94 3.26 -8.97
C ASN A 86 -8.20 1.90 -9.63
N ARG A 87 -7.27 0.93 -9.45
CA ARG A 87 -7.44 -0.45 -9.92
C ARG A 87 -8.61 -1.15 -9.24
N VAL A 88 -8.67 -1.11 -7.92
CA VAL A 88 -9.79 -1.70 -7.14
C VAL A 88 -11.14 -1.12 -7.59
N ARG A 89 -11.23 0.22 -7.75
CA ARG A 89 -12.46 0.87 -8.25
C ARG A 89 -12.81 0.46 -9.67
N SER A 90 -11.81 0.28 -10.53
CA SER A 90 -12.02 -0.12 -11.93
C SER A 90 -12.45 -1.57 -12.04
N ALA A 91 -11.88 -2.47 -11.23
CA ALA A 91 -12.29 -3.87 -11.12
C ALA A 91 -13.74 -3.98 -10.63
N GLY A 92 -14.10 -3.27 -9.56
CA GLY A 92 -15.46 -3.24 -9.03
C GLY A 92 -16.48 -2.67 -10.02
N ARG A 93 -16.11 -1.69 -10.87
CA ARG A 93 -16.97 -1.18 -11.95
C ARG A 93 -17.15 -2.20 -13.07
N ARG A 94 -16.08 -2.90 -13.48
CA ARG A 94 -16.15 -3.96 -14.51
C ARG A 94 -17.02 -5.10 -14.02
N GLN A 95 -16.82 -5.57 -12.79
CA GLN A 95 -17.61 -6.64 -12.20
C GLN A 95 -19.11 -6.26 -12.08
N ARG A 96 -19.45 -5.02 -11.73
CA ARG A 96 -20.83 -4.54 -11.72
C ARG A 96 -21.45 -4.45 -13.11
N LEU A 97 -20.65 -4.14 -14.13
CA LEU A 97 -21.11 -4.12 -15.53
C LEU A 97 -21.33 -5.53 -16.05
N GLU A 98 -20.41 -6.45 -15.75
CA GLU A 98 -20.55 -7.88 -16.10
C GLU A 98 -21.74 -8.55 -15.40
N LEU A 99 -21.99 -8.22 -14.12
CA LEU A 99 -23.17 -8.69 -13.39
C LEU A 99 -24.49 -8.17 -13.96
N ARG A 100 -24.50 -7.01 -14.63
CA ARG A 100 -25.68 -6.51 -15.34
C ARG A 100 -25.90 -7.21 -16.69
N LEU A 101 -24.86 -7.82 -17.24
CA LEU A 101 -24.88 -8.55 -18.51
C LEU A 101 -25.01 -10.07 -18.32
N SER A 102 -24.71 -10.57 -17.13
CA SER A 102 -24.80 -11.99 -16.75
C SER A 102 -25.65 -12.13 -15.49
N GLU A 103 -26.94 -12.39 -15.64
CA GLU A 103 -27.73 -12.93 -14.54
C GLU A 103 -27.21 -14.32 -14.21
N GLY A 104 -26.37 -14.47 -13.18
CA GLY A 104 -26.08 -15.79 -12.65
C GLY A 104 -24.68 -16.13 -12.13
N TYR A 105 -23.76 -15.20 -11.88
CA TYR A 105 -22.47 -15.56 -11.30
C TYR A 105 -22.23 -14.89 -9.93
N ARG A 106 -22.02 -15.71 -8.89
CA ARG A 106 -21.52 -15.28 -7.58
C ARG A 106 -19.99 -15.34 -7.61
N PRO A 107 -19.26 -14.24 -7.28
CA PRO A 107 -17.81 -14.30 -7.17
C PRO A 107 -17.42 -15.18 -5.98
N GLY A 108 -16.63 -16.21 -6.24
CA GLY A 108 -15.91 -16.94 -5.21
C GLY A 108 -14.70 -16.12 -4.76
N ASP A 109 -14.45 -16.14 -3.45
CA ASP A 109 -13.28 -15.53 -2.81
C ASP A 109 -12.00 -16.03 -3.48
N ALA A 110 -11.20 -15.13 -4.04
CA ALA A 110 -9.84 -15.43 -4.44
C ALA A 110 -8.99 -15.53 -3.16
N ALA A 111 -8.74 -16.74 -2.71
CA ALA A 111 -7.85 -17.04 -1.62
C ALA A 111 -6.39 -16.65 -1.98
N PRO A 112 -5.62 -16.09 -1.05
CA PRO A 112 -4.20 -15.81 -1.28
C PRO A 112 -3.42 -17.11 -1.53
N SER A 113 -2.44 -17.06 -2.45
CA SER A 113 -1.59 -18.19 -2.81
C SER A 113 -0.90 -18.83 -1.58
N PRO A 114 -0.87 -20.18 -1.45
CA PRO A 114 -0.37 -20.89 -0.27
C PRO A 114 1.13 -20.75 0.01
N GLU A 115 1.93 -20.31 -0.95
CA GLU A 115 3.40 -20.38 -0.87
C GLU A 115 4.08 -19.29 -0.03
N ALA A 116 3.40 -18.17 0.26
CA ALA A 116 3.94 -17.09 1.09
C ALA A 116 3.79 -17.33 2.61
N VAL A 117 3.23 -18.47 3.06
CA VAL A 117 2.71 -18.65 4.42
C VAL A 117 3.43 -19.75 5.23
N ALA A 118 4.47 -20.37 4.72
CA ALA A 118 5.03 -21.59 5.31
C ALA A 118 5.80 -21.46 6.65
N VAL A 119 6.03 -20.28 7.22
CA VAL A 119 6.86 -20.10 8.45
C VAL A 119 6.23 -19.23 9.55
N ALA A 120 4.99 -18.81 9.43
CA ALA A 120 4.35 -18.05 10.49
C ALA A 120 3.28 -18.91 11.17
N GLY A 121 3.42 -19.14 12.48
CA GLY A 121 2.50 -19.96 13.26
C GLY A 121 1.03 -19.57 13.06
N ASP A 122 0.15 -20.49 13.41
CA ASP A 122 -1.30 -20.39 13.21
C ASP A 122 -1.91 -19.05 13.72
N GLU A 123 -1.40 -18.52 14.81
CA GLU A 123 -1.80 -17.23 15.38
C GLU A 123 -1.56 -16.04 14.43
N ARG A 124 -0.42 -16.01 13.73
CA ARG A 124 -0.12 -14.95 12.77
C ARG A 124 -1.04 -15.01 11.56
N ARG A 125 -1.36 -16.23 11.09
CA ARG A 125 -2.33 -16.42 10.00
C ARG A 125 -3.72 -15.95 10.41
N ARG A 126 -4.17 -16.31 11.62
CA ARG A 126 -5.44 -15.85 12.18
C ARG A 126 -5.50 -14.34 12.29
N LEU A 127 -4.46 -13.71 12.84
CA LEU A 127 -4.40 -12.25 12.96
C LEU A 127 -4.45 -11.56 11.58
N LEU A 128 -3.71 -12.05 10.60
CA LEU A 128 -3.75 -11.51 9.23
C LEU A 128 -5.12 -11.68 8.57
N ALA A 129 -5.79 -12.81 8.79
CA ALA A 129 -7.14 -13.04 8.31
C ALA A 129 -8.13 -12.04 8.93
N LEU A 130 -8.03 -11.77 10.24
CA LEU A 130 -8.85 -10.78 10.92
C LEU A 130 -8.58 -9.35 10.38
N VAL A 131 -7.32 -8.98 10.20
CA VAL A 131 -6.97 -7.68 9.59
C VAL A 131 -7.54 -7.57 8.16
N ASN A 132 -7.48 -8.63 7.37
CA ASN A 132 -8.00 -8.64 6.01
C ASN A 132 -9.54 -8.58 5.94
N SER A 133 -10.25 -9.01 6.97
CA SER A 133 -11.71 -8.91 7.05
C SER A 133 -12.20 -7.51 7.48
N MET A 134 -11.29 -6.62 7.93
CA MET A 134 -11.62 -5.25 8.30
C MET A 134 -11.94 -4.39 7.07
N SER A 135 -12.57 -3.22 7.30
CA SER A 135 -12.75 -2.23 6.23
C SER A 135 -11.41 -1.80 5.63
N ASP A 136 -11.39 -1.46 4.34
CA ASP A 136 -10.19 -0.98 3.65
C ASP A 136 -9.52 0.19 4.38
N GLU A 137 -10.32 1.09 4.92
CA GLU A 137 -9.84 2.27 5.64
C GLU A 137 -9.12 1.92 6.95
N ASP A 138 -9.66 0.97 7.71
CA ASP A 138 -9.06 0.50 8.96
C ASP A 138 -7.79 -0.34 8.66
N ARG A 139 -7.87 -1.22 7.66
CA ARG A 139 -6.74 -2.03 7.20
C ARG A 139 -5.57 -1.16 6.76
N LEU A 140 -5.83 -0.10 5.99
CA LEU A 140 -4.79 0.80 5.49
C LEU A 140 -4.07 1.56 6.60
N VAL A 141 -4.76 2.04 7.63
CA VAL A 141 -4.08 2.73 8.74
C VAL A 141 -3.28 1.77 9.61
N ILE A 142 -3.77 0.55 9.85
CA ILE A 142 -3.03 -0.50 10.54
C ILE A 142 -1.79 -0.88 9.74
N ALA A 143 -1.94 -1.13 8.43
CA ALA A 143 -0.84 -1.49 7.57
C ALA A 143 0.22 -0.39 7.51
N GLY A 144 -0.17 0.87 7.31
CA GLY A 144 0.76 2.00 7.29
C GLY A 144 1.62 2.05 8.55
N ARG A 145 1.00 1.92 9.72
CA ARG A 145 1.69 2.06 11.01
C ARG A 145 2.52 0.85 11.42
N TYR A 146 2.01 -0.38 11.19
CA TYR A 146 2.62 -1.59 11.75
C TYR A 146 3.36 -2.44 10.71
N PHE A 147 2.92 -2.47 9.47
CA PHE A 147 3.57 -3.28 8.42
C PHE A 147 4.56 -2.46 7.58
N LEU A 148 4.22 -1.21 7.29
CA LEU A 148 5.06 -0.31 6.49
C LEU A 148 5.94 0.59 7.37
N GLN A 149 5.73 0.57 8.70
CA GLN A 149 6.48 1.37 9.69
C GLN A 149 6.50 2.87 9.37
N LEU A 150 5.42 3.38 8.78
CA LEU A 150 5.26 4.80 8.50
C LEU A 150 4.96 5.55 9.80
N THR A 151 5.44 6.79 9.92
CA THR A 151 5.00 7.71 10.98
C THR A 151 3.53 8.08 10.83
N GLY A 152 2.92 8.77 11.81
CA GLY A 152 1.56 9.30 11.67
C GLY A 152 1.43 10.26 10.51
N GLU A 153 2.40 11.15 10.36
CA GLU A 153 2.49 12.14 9.28
C GLU A 153 2.67 11.47 7.90
N GLU A 154 3.62 10.53 7.77
CA GLU A 154 3.83 9.76 6.54
C GLU A 154 2.58 8.94 6.17
N THR A 155 1.90 8.34 7.14
CA THR A 155 0.65 7.62 6.91
C THR A 155 -0.45 8.58 6.42
N ALA A 156 -0.56 9.76 7.02
CA ALA A 156 -1.49 10.81 6.60
C ALA A 156 -1.22 11.24 5.15
N ALA A 157 0.05 11.50 4.82
CA ALA A 157 0.48 11.86 3.48
C ALA A 157 0.21 10.74 2.46
N ALA A 158 0.56 9.47 2.79
CA ALA A 158 0.34 8.33 1.93
C ALA A 158 -1.16 8.04 1.68
N LEU A 159 -1.99 8.19 2.70
CA LEU A 159 -3.43 7.96 2.60
C LEU A 159 -4.22 9.18 2.08
N GLY A 160 -3.60 10.36 2.06
CA GLY A 160 -4.27 11.61 1.66
C GLY A 160 -5.36 12.05 2.64
N ILE A 161 -5.17 11.82 3.95
CA ILE A 161 -6.08 12.18 5.04
C ILE A 161 -5.34 13.00 6.10
N PRO A 162 -6.03 13.82 6.92
CA PRO A 162 -5.40 14.55 8.02
C PRO A 162 -4.76 13.61 9.05
N GLU A 163 -3.66 14.02 9.68
CA GLU A 163 -2.97 13.23 10.72
C GLU A 163 -3.88 12.90 11.91
N GLY A 164 -4.69 13.86 12.36
CA GLY A 164 -5.69 13.63 13.40
C GLY A 164 -6.68 12.52 13.03
N THR A 165 -7.02 12.38 11.74
CA THR A 165 -7.86 11.30 11.23
C THR A 165 -7.12 9.96 11.29
N VAL A 166 -5.82 9.92 10.97
CA VAL A 166 -4.99 8.71 11.12
C VAL A 166 -5.03 8.23 12.57
N LYS A 167 -4.76 9.12 13.52
CA LYS A 167 -4.75 8.81 14.96
C LYS A 167 -6.09 8.27 15.46
N SER A 168 -7.18 8.97 15.17
CA SER A 168 -8.52 8.56 15.62
C SER A 168 -9.00 7.28 14.94
N ARG A 169 -8.70 7.09 13.66
CA ARG A 169 -9.05 5.87 12.90
C ARG A 169 -8.24 4.69 13.39
N LEU A 170 -6.92 4.84 13.57
CA LEU A 170 -6.06 3.79 14.10
C LEU A 170 -6.53 3.31 15.48
N SER A 171 -6.87 4.22 16.39
CA SER A 171 -7.39 3.86 17.72
C SER A 171 -8.67 3.01 17.62
N ARG A 172 -9.62 3.41 16.76
CA ARG A 172 -10.85 2.65 16.53
C ARG A 172 -10.63 1.32 15.84
N ALA A 173 -9.72 1.29 14.87
CA ALA A 173 -9.37 0.06 14.14
C ALA A 173 -8.73 -0.97 15.07
N LEU A 174 -7.81 -0.54 15.94
CA LEU A 174 -7.20 -1.42 16.95
C LEU A 174 -8.21 -1.93 17.97
N ALA A 175 -9.15 -1.09 18.42
CA ALA A 175 -10.21 -1.53 19.33
C ALA A 175 -11.11 -2.60 18.69
N ARG A 176 -11.48 -2.44 17.41
CA ARG A 176 -12.23 -3.47 16.66
C ARG A 176 -11.44 -4.76 16.48
N LEU A 177 -10.16 -4.64 16.09
CA LEU A 177 -9.30 -5.81 15.93
C LEU A 177 -9.16 -6.59 17.23
N LYS A 178 -9.00 -5.90 18.36
CA LYS A 178 -8.96 -6.52 19.68
C LYS A 178 -10.25 -7.30 19.97
N ALA A 179 -11.42 -6.71 19.76
CA ALA A 179 -12.70 -7.39 19.94
C ALA A 179 -12.82 -8.65 19.07
N MET A 180 -12.43 -8.56 17.79
CA MET A 180 -12.43 -9.72 16.87
C MET A 180 -11.49 -10.84 17.32
N VAL A 181 -10.32 -10.51 17.89
CA VAL A 181 -9.38 -11.50 18.43
C VAL A 181 -9.97 -12.17 19.68
N GLU A 182 -10.59 -11.42 20.57
CA GLU A 182 -11.25 -11.94 21.78
C GLU A 182 -12.42 -12.87 21.42
N GLU A 183 -13.27 -12.50 20.46
CA GLU A 183 -14.35 -13.35 19.95
C GLU A 183 -13.82 -14.66 19.33
N ALA A 184 -12.77 -14.57 18.50
CA ALA A 184 -12.15 -15.73 17.87
C ALA A 184 -11.43 -16.67 18.85
N ALA A 185 -11.07 -16.18 20.03
CA ALA A 185 -10.46 -16.99 21.11
C ALA A 185 -11.50 -17.76 21.95
N HIS A 186 -12.77 -17.34 21.88
CA HIS A 186 -13.88 -17.94 22.63
C HIS A 186 -14.79 -18.85 21.76
N ALA A 187 -14.51 -18.91 20.45
CA ALA A 187 -15.22 -19.75 19.48
C ALA A 187 -14.46 -21.05 19.20
#